data_d4cacaf8906b6c5e072c8595a7f9042b
#
_entry.id   d4cacaf8906b6c5e072c8595a7f9042b
#
_cell.length_a   1.000
_cell.length_b   1.000
_cell.length_c   1.000
_cell.angle_alpha   90.00
_cell.angle_beta   90.00
_cell.angle_gamma   90.00
#
_symmetry.space_group_name_H-M   'P 1'
#
loop_
_entity.id
_entity.type
_entity.pdbx_description
1 polymer ?
#
loop_
_entity_poly.entity_id
_entity_poly.type
_entity_poly.pdbx_seq_one_letter_code
_entity_poly.pdbx_strand_id
1 'polypeptide(L)'
;AEAERQAQERTRLAQDDARRSSADEARKKEEAARDAARHKAVTHDLEQLGLEQARRNVKITMYSTDWCGVCKRARKYMETRGIPFTEHDIEHDAAARARSHQLNPRNSVPVITVDKELLVGFDPESLEDSIATAARKRKQ
;
A
#
# COMPACT_ATOMS: atom_id res chain seq x y z
N ALA A 1 63.89 -35.92 8.33
CA ALA A 1 62.64 -36.41 8.96
C ALA A 1 61.95 -35.35 9.82
N GLU A 2 62.69 -34.69 10.72
CA GLU A 2 62.08 -33.68 11.62
C GLU A 2 61.74 -32.38 10.85
N ALA A 3 62.57 -31.94 9.93
CA ALA A 3 62.36 -30.77 9.10
C ALA A 3 61.13 -30.96 8.20
N GLU A 4 60.91 -32.16 7.68
CA GLU A 4 59.76 -32.48 6.86
C GLU A 4 58.48 -32.45 7.65
N ARG A 5 58.47 -32.96 8.89
CA ARG A 5 57.30 -32.93 9.80
C ARG A 5 56.94 -31.50 10.14
N GLN A 6 57.89 -30.67 10.44
CA GLN A 6 57.69 -29.25 10.75
C GLN A 6 57.14 -28.50 9.57
N ALA A 7 57.61 -28.79 8.37
CA ALA A 7 57.10 -28.19 7.13
C ALA A 7 55.64 -28.61 6.87
N GLN A 8 55.32 -29.87 7.06
CA GLN A 8 53.97 -30.39 6.92
C GLN A 8 52.99 -29.76 7.93
N GLU A 9 53.44 -29.61 9.16
CA GLU A 9 52.64 -28.99 10.22
C GLU A 9 52.36 -27.53 9.94
N ARG A 10 53.37 -26.77 9.47
CA ARG A 10 53.16 -25.36 9.04
C ARG A 10 52.13 -25.24 7.93
N THR A 11 52.24 -26.14 6.94
CA THR A 11 51.29 -26.16 5.83
C THR A 11 49.89 -26.44 6.30
N ARG A 12 49.72 -27.41 7.18
CA ARG A 12 48.43 -27.76 7.80
C ARG A 12 47.82 -26.59 8.54
N LEU A 13 48.61 -25.93 9.42
CA LEU A 13 48.14 -24.77 10.18
C LEU A 13 47.74 -23.62 9.28
N ALA A 14 48.52 -23.35 8.23
CA ALA A 14 48.20 -22.31 7.27
C ALA A 14 46.91 -22.60 6.52
N GLN A 15 46.67 -23.87 6.16
CA GLN A 15 45.40 -24.29 5.53
C GLN A 15 44.23 -24.17 6.47
N ASP A 16 44.39 -24.54 7.73
CA ASP A 16 43.34 -24.41 8.74
C ASP A 16 42.98 -22.96 8.99
N ASP A 17 43.96 -22.07 9.07
CA ASP A 17 43.75 -20.63 9.23
C ASP A 17 43.02 -20.06 8.02
N ALA A 18 43.42 -20.48 6.81
CA ALA A 18 42.72 -20.03 5.59
C ALA A 18 41.26 -20.49 5.55
N ARG A 19 40.95 -21.70 6.00
CA ARG A 19 39.59 -22.21 6.09
C ARG A 19 38.76 -21.42 7.10
N ARG A 20 39.32 -21.13 8.28
CA ARG A 20 38.65 -20.32 9.30
C ARG A 20 38.34 -18.92 8.80
N SER A 21 39.31 -18.29 8.17
CA SER A 21 39.14 -16.94 7.60
C SER A 21 38.04 -16.92 6.54
N SER A 22 38.04 -17.91 5.65
CA SER A 22 37.04 -18.05 4.60
C SER A 22 35.64 -18.30 5.19
N ALA A 23 35.53 -19.14 6.22
CA ALA A 23 34.27 -19.41 6.91
C ALA A 23 33.73 -18.16 7.63
N ASP A 24 34.62 -17.39 8.26
CA ASP A 24 34.25 -16.13 8.93
C ASP A 24 33.76 -15.08 7.94
N GLU A 25 34.41 -14.96 6.79
CA GLU A 25 33.97 -14.05 5.74
C GLU A 25 32.59 -14.45 5.19
N ALA A 26 32.37 -15.75 4.94
CA ALA A 26 31.08 -16.26 4.48
C ALA A 26 29.98 -15.98 5.48
N ARG A 27 30.24 -16.18 6.78
CA ARG A 27 29.30 -15.91 7.85
C ARG A 27 28.95 -14.42 7.92
N LYS A 28 29.92 -13.54 7.81
CA LYS A 28 29.72 -12.08 7.82
C LYS A 28 28.86 -11.63 6.64
N LYS A 29 29.11 -12.21 5.47
CA LYS A 29 28.29 -11.92 4.27
C LYS A 29 26.85 -12.37 4.46
N GLU A 30 26.68 -13.56 5.05
CA GLU A 30 25.34 -14.11 5.30
C GLU A 30 24.58 -13.27 6.33
N GLU A 31 25.22 -12.85 7.41
CA GLU A 31 24.64 -11.95 8.40
C GLU A 31 24.23 -10.60 7.80
N ALA A 32 25.11 -10.01 6.98
CA ALA A 32 24.84 -8.75 6.31
C ALA A 32 23.65 -8.87 5.35
N ALA A 33 23.57 -9.99 4.62
CA ALA A 33 22.44 -10.25 3.73
C ALA A 33 21.12 -10.41 4.50
N ARG A 34 21.12 -11.09 5.64
CA ARG A 34 19.94 -11.24 6.50
C ARG A 34 19.52 -9.90 7.09
N ASP A 35 20.46 -9.09 7.54
CA ASP A 35 20.17 -7.75 8.08
C ASP A 35 19.59 -6.83 7.02
N ALA A 36 20.13 -6.85 5.81
CA ALA A 36 19.62 -6.07 4.68
C ALA A 36 18.20 -6.50 4.30
N ALA A 37 17.94 -7.82 4.25
CA ALA A 37 16.62 -8.35 3.95
C ALA A 37 15.60 -7.98 5.03
N ARG A 38 16.00 -8.04 6.30
CA ARG A 38 15.15 -7.66 7.44
C ARG A 38 14.81 -6.18 7.41
N HIS A 39 15.81 -5.33 7.13
CA HIS A 39 15.60 -3.88 7.01
C HIS A 39 14.63 -3.55 5.88
N LYS A 40 14.78 -4.20 4.73
CA LYS A 40 13.88 -4.03 3.58
C LYS A 40 12.45 -4.44 3.91
N ALA A 41 12.26 -5.57 4.61
CA ALA A 41 10.95 -6.05 5.02
C ALA A 41 10.28 -5.09 6.00
N VAL A 42 11.01 -4.57 6.99
CA VAL A 42 10.48 -3.61 7.96
C VAL A 42 10.10 -2.30 7.26
N THR A 43 10.94 -1.81 6.36
CA THR A 43 10.66 -0.59 5.59
C THR A 43 9.40 -0.76 4.74
N HIS A 44 9.25 -1.91 4.09
CA HIS A 44 8.06 -2.24 3.30
C HIS A 44 6.80 -2.24 4.17
N ASP A 45 6.85 -2.88 5.33
CA ASP A 45 5.72 -2.95 6.26
C ASP A 45 5.32 -1.56 6.76
N LEU A 46 6.28 -0.70 7.08
CA LEU A 46 6.02 0.68 7.49
C LEU A 46 5.38 1.50 6.38
N GLU A 47 5.82 1.31 5.14
CA GLU A 47 5.21 1.97 3.97
C GLU A 47 3.77 1.52 3.78
N GLN A 48 3.48 0.22 3.91
CA GLN A 48 2.13 -0.32 3.79
C GLN A 48 1.21 0.23 4.88
N LEU A 49 1.67 0.31 6.13
CA LEU A 49 0.92 0.90 7.23
C LEU A 49 0.62 2.38 6.97
N GLY A 50 1.60 3.12 6.46
CA GLY A 50 1.42 4.52 6.10
C GLY A 50 0.39 4.72 4.99
N LEU A 51 0.38 3.83 3.99
CA LEU A 51 -0.63 3.85 2.92
C LEU A 51 -2.02 3.50 3.44
N GLU A 52 -2.14 2.52 4.33
CA GLU A 52 -3.42 2.17 4.94
C GLU A 52 -4.00 3.32 5.74
N GLN A 53 -3.19 4.01 6.53
CA GLN A 53 -3.61 5.20 7.27
C GLN A 53 -4.02 6.33 6.34
N ALA A 54 -3.25 6.56 5.26
CA ALA A 54 -3.57 7.58 4.26
C ALA A 54 -4.89 7.25 3.55
N ARG A 55 -5.15 5.98 3.25
CA ARG A 55 -6.42 5.54 2.66
C ARG A 55 -7.63 5.89 3.55
N ARG A 56 -7.50 5.72 4.86
CA ARG A 56 -8.56 6.07 5.81
C ARG A 56 -8.83 7.57 5.86
N ASN A 57 -7.85 8.38 5.54
CA ASN A 57 -7.96 9.84 5.55
C ASN A 57 -8.42 10.41 4.21
N VAL A 58 -8.50 9.60 3.16
CA VAL A 58 -9.06 10.02 1.87
C VAL A 58 -10.52 10.35 2.07
N LYS A 59 -10.93 11.52 1.61
CA LYS A 59 -12.29 12.00 1.76
C LYS A 59 -13.14 11.56 0.58
N ILE A 60 -14.11 10.68 0.84
CA ILE A 60 -15.00 10.14 -0.17
C ILE A 60 -16.41 10.64 0.10
N THR A 61 -17.04 11.22 -0.91
CA THR A 61 -18.42 11.67 -0.86
C THR A 61 -19.19 11.06 -2.03
N MET A 62 -20.36 10.50 -1.74
CA MET A 62 -21.24 9.95 -2.76
C MET A 62 -22.56 10.68 -2.76
N TYR A 63 -22.97 11.14 -3.93
CA TYR A 63 -24.30 11.73 -4.16
C TYR A 63 -25.15 10.67 -4.83
N SER A 64 -26.28 10.35 -4.20
CA SER A 64 -27.10 9.20 -4.56
C SER A 64 -28.60 9.51 -4.51
N THR A 65 -29.39 8.54 -4.93
CA THR A 65 -30.85 8.52 -4.76
C THR A 65 -31.29 7.17 -4.19
N ASP A 66 -32.46 7.13 -3.56
CA ASP A 66 -32.99 5.90 -2.95
C ASP A 66 -33.24 4.78 -3.96
N TRP A 67 -33.67 5.15 -5.15
CA TRP A 67 -34.04 4.19 -6.19
C TRP A 67 -32.89 3.69 -7.03
N CYS A 68 -31.70 4.25 -6.88
CA CYS A 68 -30.55 3.94 -7.70
C CYS A 68 -29.90 2.61 -7.30
N GLY A 69 -30.01 1.60 -8.15
CA GLY A 69 -29.38 0.28 -7.92
C GLY A 69 -27.86 0.32 -7.90
N VAL A 70 -27.25 1.14 -8.77
CA VAL A 70 -25.81 1.33 -8.84
C VAL A 70 -25.31 2.01 -7.56
N CYS A 71 -26.03 2.96 -7.03
CA CYS A 71 -25.71 3.62 -5.75
C CYS A 71 -25.72 2.61 -4.59
N LYS A 72 -26.70 1.70 -4.58
CA LYS A 72 -26.77 0.63 -3.58
C LYS A 72 -25.57 -0.30 -3.64
N ARG A 73 -25.13 -0.66 -4.85
CA ARG A 73 -23.94 -1.49 -5.04
C ARG A 73 -22.68 -0.78 -4.57
N ALA A 74 -22.55 0.50 -4.88
CA ALA A 74 -21.41 1.31 -4.45
C ALA A 74 -21.35 1.41 -2.92
N ARG A 75 -22.49 1.68 -2.28
CA ARG A 75 -22.61 1.75 -0.82
C ARG A 75 -22.19 0.44 -0.19
N LYS A 76 -22.75 -0.68 -0.67
CA LYS A 76 -22.44 -2.01 -0.16
C LYS A 76 -20.97 -2.36 -0.32
N TYR A 77 -20.38 -2.01 -1.45
CA TYR A 77 -18.97 -2.24 -1.73
C TYR A 77 -18.08 -1.52 -0.70
N MET A 78 -18.34 -0.24 -0.47
CA MET A 78 -17.56 0.56 0.48
C MET A 78 -17.76 0.11 1.92
N GLU A 79 -19.00 -0.18 2.31
CA GLU A 79 -19.31 -0.68 3.67
C GLU A 79 -18.63 -2.03 3.94
N THR A 80 -18.71 -2.96 3.00
CA THR A 80 -18.14 -4.30 3.14
C THR A 80 -16.62 -4.26 3.30
N ARG A 81 -15.96 -3.31 2.64
CA ARG A 81 -14.51 -3.16 2.70
C ARG A 81 -14.02 -2.19 3.76
N GLY A 82 -14.92 -1.62 4.55
CA GLY A 82 -14.54 -0.67 5.58
C GLY A 82 -13.97 0.63 5.04
N ILE A 83 -14.38 1.04 3.83
CA ILE A 83 -13.97 2.31 3.23
C ILE A 83 -14.87 3.40 3.77
N PRO A 84 -14.34 4.40 4.52
CA PRO A 84 -15.17 5.49 5.04
C PRO A 84 -15.66 6.39 3.92
N PHE A 85 -16.94 6.74 3.94
CA PHE A 85 -17.52 7.68 2.99
C PHE A 85 -18.70 8.42 3.60
N THR A 86 -19.03 9.57 3.02
CA THR A 86 -20.21 10.34 3.35
C THR A 86 -21.19 10.24 2.18
N GLU A 87 -22.45 9.96 2.45
CA GLU A 87 -23.47 9.85 1.44
C GLU A 87 -24.51 10.97 1.58
N HIS A 88 -24.86 11.59 0.46
CA HIS A 88 -25.90 12.61 0.41
C HIS A 88 -27.00 12.17 -0.56
N ASP A 89 -28.25 12.22 -0.09
CA ASP A 89 -29.41 11.96 -0.92
C ASP A 89 -29.79 13.25 -1.64
N ILE A 90 -29.61 13.28 -2.94
CA ILE A 90 -29.85 14.49 -3.73
C ILE A 90 -31.33 14.81 -3.96
N GLU A 91 -32.22 13.86 -3.65
CA GLU A 91 -33.67 14.13 -3.74
C GLU A 91 -34.20 14.86 -2.51
N HIS A 92 -33.58 14.62 -1.35
CA HIS A 92 -34.02 15.17 -0.06
C HIS A 92 -33.13 16.29 0.47
N ASP A 93 -31.99 16.55 -0.17
CA ASP A 93 -31.03 17.56 0.23
C ASP A 93 -30.76 18.50 -0.96
N ALA A 94 -31.33 19.70 -0.88
CA ALA A 94 -31.21 20.69 -1.96
C ALA A 94 -29.78 21.18 -2.20
N ALA A 95 -28.99 21.34 -1.12
CA ALA A 95 -27.59 21.76 -1.25
C ALA A 95 -26.77 20.66 -1.91
N ALA A 96 -26.98 19.40 -1.52
CA ALA A 96 -26.32 18.25 -2.15
C ALA A 96 -26.69 18.11 -3.63
N ARG A 97 -27.97 18.34 -3.96
CA ARG A 97 -28.44 18.33 -5.34
C ARG A 97 -27.73 19.37 -6.18
N ALA A 98 -27.62 20.59 -5.67
CA ALA A 98 -26.93 21.68 -6.35
C ALA A 98 -25.45 21.34 -6.57
N ARG A 99 -24.81 20.78 -5.54
CA ARG A 99 -23.39 20.38 -5.62
C ARG A 99 -23.18 19.26 -6.64
N SER A 100 -24.05 18.24 -6.60
CA SER A 100 -24.01 17.13 -7.56
C SER A 100 -24.17 17.62 -8.99
N HIS A 101 -25.08 18.55 -9.22
CA HIS A 101 -25.32 19.14 -10.54
C HIS A 101 -24.11 19.93 -11.04
N GLN A 102 -23.45 20.67 -10.15
CA GLN A 102 -22.21 21.39 -10.49
C GLN A 102 -21.10 20.42 -10.90
N LEU A 103 -20.97 19.31 -10.18
CA LEU A 103 -19.96 18.29 -10.45
C LEU A 103 -20.27 17.49 -11.72
N ASN A 104 -21.55 17.18 -11.92
CA ASN A 104 -22.03 16.39 -13.05
C ASN A 104 -23.28 17.02 -13.64
N PRO A 105 -23.15 17.91 -14.64
CA PRO A 105 -24.30 18.58 -15.26
C PRO A 105 -25.29 17.64 -15.93
N ARG A 106 -24.90 16.40 -16.23
CA ARG A 106 -25.78 15.39 -16.83
C ARG A 106 -26.77 14.78 -15.83
N ASN A 107 -26.61 15.07 -14.54
CA ASN A 107 -27.50 14.64 -13.47
C ASN A 107 -27.65 13.12 -13.30
N SER A 108 -26.70 12.34 -13.79
CA SER A 108 -26.68 10.91 -13.51
C SER A 108 -26.13 10.64 -12.11
N VAL A 109 -26.54 9.53 -11.53
CA VAL A 109 -26.09 9.09 -10.20
C VAL A 109 -25.55 7.65 -10.30
N PRO A 110 -24.63 7.24 -9.40
CA PRO A 110 -24.00 8.04 -8.36
C PRO A 110 -22.93 9.00 -8.89
N VAL A 111 -22.70 10.07 -8.16
CA VAL A 111 -21.51 10.93 -8.33
C VAL A 111 -20.65 10.71 -7.10
N ILE A 112 -19.40 10.33 -7.29
CA ILE A 112 -18.48 10.03 -6.19
C ILE A 112 -17.27 10.96 -6.33
N THR A 113 -16.93 11.65 -5.24
CA THR A 113 -15.69 12.40 -5.17
C THR A 113 -14.71 11.68 -4.26
N VAL A 114 -13.47 11.55 -4.72
CA VAL A 114 -12.37 10.95 -3.96
C VAL A 114 -11.31 12.03 -3.84
N ASP A 115 -11.28 12.71 -2.68
CA ASP A 115 -10.59 13.96 -2.49
C ASP A 115 -11.04 14.98 -3.57
N LYS A 116 -10.18 15.29 -4.53
CA LYS A 116 -10.49 16.23 -5.62
C LYS A 116 -10.92 15.53 -6.91
N GLU A 117 -10.81 14.22 -6.97
CA GLU A 117 -11.12 13.47 -8.17
C GLU A 117 -12.61 13.15 -8.24
N LEU A 118 -13.16 13.29 -9.44
CA LEU A 118 -14.57 13.05 -9.71
C LEU A 118 -14.76 11.73 -10.45
N LEU A 119 -15.64 10.90 -9.92
CA LEU A 119 -16.08 9.66 -10.55
C LEU A 119 -17.58 9.74 -10.79
N VAL A 120 -18.02 9.51 -12.02
CA VAL A 120 -19.43 9.45 -12.36
C VAL A 120 -19.80 8.00 -12.63
N GLY A 121 -20.77 7.50 -11.88
CA GLY A 121 -21.11 6.08 -11.87
C GLY A 121 -20.25 5.32 -10.85
N PHE A 122 -20.40 4.00 -10.85
CA PHE A 122 -19.66 3.14 -9.95
C PHE A 122 -18.96 2.03 -10.73
N ASP A 123 -17.64 2.03 -10.63
CA ASP A 123 -16.77 0.97 -11.09
C ASP A 123 -15.76 0.67 -9.97
N PRO A 124 -15.76 -0.56 -9.41
CA PRO A 124 -14.87 -0.89 -8.29
C PRO A 124 -13.40 -0.63 -8.57
N GLU A 125 -12.94 -0.96 -9.77
CA GLU A 125 -11.54 -0.77 -10.15
C GLU A 125 -11.16 0.70 -10.19
N SER A 126 -11.98 1.53 -10.82
CA SER A 126 -11.75 2.97 -10.90
C SER A 126 -11.78 3.62 -9.50
N LEU A 127 -12.70 3.18 -8.65
CA LEU A 127 -12.79 3.66 -7.27
C LEU A 127 -11.50 3.32 -6.50
N GLU A 128 -11.05 2.08 -6.57
CA GLU A 128 -9.84 1.63 -5.87
C GLU A 128 -8.59 2.34 -6.39
N ASP A 129 -8.47 2.54 -7.69
CA ASP A 129 -7.36 3.28 -8.29
C ASP A 129 -7.34 4.73 -7.82
N SER A 130 -8.50 5.36 -7.76
CA SER A 130 -8.65 6.74 -7.29
C SER A 130 -8.29 6.87 -5.81
N ILE A 131 -8.72 5.94 -4.98
CA ILE A 131 -8.37 5.91 -3.55
C ILE A 131 -6.86 5.72 -3.38
N ALA A 132 -6.26 4.79 -4.11
CA ALA A 132 -4.82 4.55 -4.05
C ALA A 132 -4.01 5.78 -4.45
N THR A 133 -4.42 6.46 -5.52
CA THR A 133 -3.78 7.69 -5.98
C THR A 133 -3.89 8.80 -4.94
N ALA A 134 -5.08 9.00 -4.38
CA ALA A 134 -5.32 10.01 -3.34
C ALA A 134 -4.51 9.72 -2.07
N ALA A 135 -4.44 8.45 -1.66
CA ALA A 135 -3.67 8.03 -0.50
C ALA A 135 -2.18 8.32 -0.68
N ARG A 136 -1.62 8.05 -1.84
CA ARG A 136 -0.22 8.35 -2.15
C ARG A 136 0.07 9.85 -2.09
N LYS A 137 -0.83 10.68 -2.61
CA LYS A 137 -0.70 12.15 -2.56
C LYS A 137 -0.75 12.66 -1.13
N ARG A 138 -1.58 12.09 -0.27
CA ARG A 138 -1.68 12.48 1.14
C ARG A 138 -0.46 12.08 1.95
N LYS A 139 0.24 11.04 1.53
CA LYS A 139 1.45 10.56 2.19
C LYS A 139 2.66 11.45 1.92
N GLN A 140 2.68 12.16 0.80
CA GLN A 140 3.79 13.04 0.41
C GLN A 140 3.91 14.29 1.28
#